data_c2435cebd9335c0e844adc9ac6696a8c
#
_entry.id   c2435cebd9335c0e844adc9ac6696a8c
#
_cell.length_a   1.000
_cell.length_b   1.000
_cell.length_c   1.000
_cell.angle_alpha   90.00
_cell.angle_beta   90.00
_cell.angle_gamma   90.00
#
_symmetry.space_group_name_H-M   'P 1'
#
loop_
_entity.id
_entity.type
_entity.pdbx_description
1 polymer ?
#
loop_
_entity_poly.entity_id
_entity_poly.type
_entity_poly.pdbx_seq_one_letter_code
_entity_poly.pdbx_strand_id
1 'polypeptide(L)'
;ELVLKPEITAPGAGIYAAVPGNDYESMDGTSMASPHVAGGMAIVQQALKARGVTDAGERKHLTDTLLMSTAHILYDENGHAYSPRKQGAGLMSIADAVNTKGYLSVEGQQRPKLELKDDPEKTGVYTMRFTVHNTGDETLYYNIKPIVLTDGTTVYENSDNEKFVTSSESAIELA
;
A
#
# COMPACT_ATOMS: atom_id res chain seq x y z
N GLU A 1 -1.35 -20.33 -4.15
CA GLU A 1 -1.98 -19.45 -3.16
C GLU A 1 -2.09 -18.04 -3.73
N LEU A 2 -3.29 -17.43 -3.69
CA LEU A 2 -3.49 -16.05 -4.14
C LEU A 2 -3.02 -15.10 -3.03
N VAL A 3 -2.15 -14.18 -3.39
CA VAL A 3 -1.59 -13.17 -2.48
C VAL A 3 -2.10 -11.79 -2.90
N LEU A 4 -2.57 -11.00 -1.95
CA LEU A 4 -3.00 -9.63 -2.22
C LEU A 4 -1.83 -8.78 -2.70
N LYS A 5 -1.94 -8.21 -3.88
CA LYS A 5 -1.01 -7.28 -4.53
C LYS A 5 -1.78 -6.10 -5.13
N PRO A 6 -1.15 -4.94 -5.29
CA PRO A 6 0.21 -4.53 -4.87
C PRO A 6 0.31 -4.31 -3.36
N GLU A 7 1.51 -4.06 -2.83
CA GLU A 7 1.71 -3.63 -1.43
C GLU A 7 1.52 -2.12 -1.25
N ILE A 8 1.93 -1.33 -2.23
CA ILE A 8 1.94 0.14 -2.14
C ILE A 8 1.88 0.76 -3.54
N THR A 9 1.44 1.99 -3.61
CA THR A 9 1.32 2.78 -4.85
C THR A 9 2.31 3.95 -4.83
N ALA A 10 2.79 4.33 -6.01
CA ALA A 10 3.61 5.51 -6.24
C ALA A 10 3.24 6.19 -7.56
N PRO A 11 3.62 7.47 -7.79
CA PRO A 11 3.38 8.14 -9.05
C PRO A 11 3.95 7.38 -10.23
N GLY A 12 3.14 7.20 -11.27
CA GLY A 12 3.52 6.46 -12.47
C GLY A 12 2.94 7.05 -13.76
N ALA A 13 2.34 8.23 -13.71
CA ALA A 13 1.79 8.94 -14.87
C ALA A 13 2.52 10.28 -15.05
N GLY A 14 2.79 10.64 -16.32
CA GLY A 14 3.47 11.88 -16.69
C GLY A 14 4.91 11.96 -16.19
N ILE A 15 5.60 10.85 -16.06
CA ILE A 15 6.96 10.79 -15.51
C ILE A 15 7.97 11.14 -16.61
N TYR A 16 8.58 12.31 -16.49
CA TYR A 16 9.62 12.78 -17.39
C TYR A 16 10.97 12.21 -16.96
N ALA A 17 11.54 11.35 -17.78
CA ALA A 17 12.77 10.62 -17.48
C ALA A 17 13.64 10.40 -18.72
N ALA A 18 14.91 10.08 -18.49
CA ALA A 18 15.87 9.79 -19.54
C ALA A 18 15.50 8.53 -20.33
N VAL A 19 15.65 8.62 -21.65
CA VAL A 19 15.44 7.51 -22.59
C VAL A 19 16.70 7.28 -23.43
N PRO A 20 16.81 6.13 -24.14
CA PRO A 20 17.91 5.88 -25.06
C PRO A 20 18.05 6.99 -26.12
N GLY A 21 19.27 7.27 -26.55
CA GLY A 21 19.55 8.30 -27.53
C GLY A 21 19.92 9.67 -26.94
N ASN A 22 20.22 9.72 -25.65
CA ASN A 22 20.53 10.96 -24.91
C ASN A 22 19.40 11.99 -24.98
N ASP A 23 18.19 11.51 -24.76
CA ASP A 23 16.96 12.27 -24.81
C ASP A 23 16.12 12.06 -23.53
N TYR A 24 15.02 12.78 -23.41
CA TYR A 24 14.07 12.69 -22.29
C TYR A 24 12.66 12.64 -22.83
N GLU A 25 11.85 11.78 -22.22
CA GLU A 25 10.45 11.59 -22.62
C GLU A 25 9.54 11.47 -21.40
N SER A 26 8.27 11.87 -21.57
CA SER A 26 7.23 11.64 -20.58
C SER A 26 6.57 10.28 -20.81
N MET A 27 6.56 9.45 -19.78
CA MET A 27 6.05 8.08 -19.84
C MET A 27 5.06 7.78 -18.73
N ASP A 28 4.13 6.87 -19.01
CA ASP A 28 3.14 6.37 -18.07
C ASP A 28 3.31 4.87 -17.84
N GLY A 29 3.05 4.44 -16.62
CA GLY A 29 3.02 3.01 -16.29
C GLY A 29 3.54 2.67 -14.90
N THR A 30 3.26 1.44 -14.48
CA THR A 30 3.81 0.86 -13.26
C THR A 30 5.34 0.72 -13.32
N SER A 31 5.91 0.67 -14.54
CA SER A 31 7.37 0.71 -14.76
C SER A 31 8.00 2.03 -14.34
N MET A 32 7.22 3.13 -14.30
CA MET A 32 7.64 4.44 -13.81
C MET A 32 7.37 4.58 -12.31
N ALA A 33 6.31 3.96 -11.79
CA ALA A 33 6.01 3.93 -10.36
C ALA A 33 7.03 3.11 -9.55
N SER A 34 7.45 1.97 -10.07
CA SER A 34 8.38 1.06 -9.39
C SER A 34 9.72 1.72 -8.97
N PRO A 35 10.44 2.47 -9.84
CA PRO A 35 11.65 3.17 -9.44
C PRO A 35 11.40 4.29 -8.42
N HIS A 36 10.22 4.92 -8.39
CA HIS A 36 9.86 5.85 -7.31
C HIS A 36 9.83 5.13 -5.96
N VAL A 37 9.22 3.93 -5.89
CA VAL A 37 9.24 3.12 -4.66
C VAL A 37 10.66 2.75 -4.29
N ALA A 38 11.48 2.31 -5.25
CA ALA A 38 12.87 1.94 -4.99
C ALA A 38 13.70 3.13 -4.46
N GLY A 39 13.53 4.31 -5.04
CA GLY A 39 14.15 5.55 -4.56
C GLY A 39 13.69 5.94 -3.16
N GLY A 40 12.39 5.85 -2.90
CA GLY A 40 11.81 6.08 -1.57
C GLY A 40 12.35 5.13 -0.52
N MET A 41 12.44 3.84 -0.85
CA MET A 41 13.04 2.83 0.02
C MET A 41 14.52 3.16 0.35
N ALA A 42 15.30 3.63 -0.63
CA ALA A 42 16.70 4.02 -0.41
C ALA A 42 16.81 5.18 0.59
N ILE A 43 15.94 6.18 0.48
CA ILE A 43 15.90 7.33 1.41
C ILE A 43 15.52 6.88 2.82
N VAL A 44 14.49 6.04 2.96
CA VAL A 44 14.08 5.52 4.28
C VAL A 44 15.18 4.66 4.90
N GLN A 45 15.84 3.80 4.13
CA GLN A 45 16.98 3.01 4.60
C GLN A 45 18.16 3.88 5.04
N GLN A 46 18.44 4.97 4.33
CA GLN A 46 19.45 5.95 4.72
C GLN A 46 19.12 6.59 6.06
N ALA A 47 17.87 7.00 6.25
CA ALA A 47 17.38 7.59 7.51
C ALA A 47 17.48 6.60 8.67
N LEU A 48 17.08 5.34 8.48
CA LEU A 48 17.19 4.28 9.46
C LEU A 48 18.64 4.00 9.85
N LYS A 49 19.56 3.96 8.86
CA LYS A 49 20.99 3.81 9.10
C LYS A 49 21.55 4.95 9.95
N ALA A 50 21.16 6.19 9.65
CA ALA A 50 21.54 7.37 10.43
C ALA A 50 21.03 7.32 11.89
N ARG A 51 19.94 6.61 12.14
CA ARG A 51 19.37 6.35 13.47
C ARG A 51 19.98 5.14 14.19
N GLY A 52 21.00 4.52 13.62
CA GLY A 52 21.73 3.42 14.25
C GLY A 52 21.20 2.01 13.93
N VAL A 53 20.23 1.86 13.04
CA VAL A 53 19.80 0.54 12.57
C VAL A 53 20.87 -0.01 11.61
N THR A 54 21.81 -0.82 12.12
CA THR A 54 22.98 -1.28 11.37
C THR A 54 22.74 -2.58 10.59
N ASP A 55 21.84 -3.44 11.08
CA ASP A 55 21.51 -4.69 10.39
C ASP A 55 20.72 -4.42 9.09
N ALA A 56 21.13 -5.05 7.98
CA ALA A 56 20.53 -4.82 6.68
C ALA A 56 19.14 -5.46 6.55
N GLY A 57 18.92 -6.62 7.18
CA GLY A 57 17.65 -7.32 7.18
C GLY A 57 16.60 -6.54 7.99
N GLU A 58 16.99 -6.08 9.17
CA GLU A 58 16.15 -5.23 10.01
C GLU A 58 15.79 -3.92 9.29
N ARG A 59 16.77 -3.24 8.67
CA ARG A 59 16.49 -2.03 7.89
C ARG A 59 15.50 -2.28 6.75
N LYS A 60 15.64 -3.39 6.04
CA LYS A 60 14.70 -3.74 4.98
C LYS A 60 13.29 -3.95 5.53
N HIS A 61 13.17 -4.72 6.60
CA HIS A 61 11.89 -4.96 7.26
C HIS A 61 11.23 -3.67 7.75
N LEU A 62 11.98 -2.82 8.44
CA LEU A 62 11.49 -1.52 8.91
C LEU A 62 11.13 -0.59 7.75
N THR A 63 11.89 -0.59 6.65
CA THR A 63 11.57 0.20 5.46
C THR A 63 10.22 -0.17 4.88
N ASP A 64 9.98 -1.47 4.65
CA ASP A 64 8.71 -1.97 4.13
C ASP A 64 7.56 -1.60 5.11
N THR A 65 7.78 -1.79 6.39
CA THR A 65 6.81 -1.51 7.45
C THR A 65 6.46 -0.03 7.55
N LEU A 66 7.45 0.85 7.59
CA LEU A 66 7.24 2.29 7.68
C LEU A 66 6.51 2.84 6.46
N LEU A 67 6.93 2.47 5.25
CA LEU A 67 6.28 2.92 4.03
C LEU A 67 4.82 2.47 3.94
N MET A 68 4.51 1.24 4.32
CA MET A 68 3.12 0.75 4.31
C MET A 68 2.29 1.33 5.45
N SER A 69 2.86 1.51 6.65
CA SER A 69 2.13 2.07 7.81
C SER A 69 1.79 3.54 7.67
N THR A 70 2.49 4.26 6.80
CA THR A 70 2.30 5.71 6.58
C THR A 70 1.76 6.04 5.20
N ALA A 71 1.39 5.04 4.41
CA ALA A 71 0.79 5.24 3.09
C ALA A 71 -0.58 5.91 3.21
N HIS A 72 -0.90 6.76 2.24
CA HIS A 72 -2.16 7.49 2.20
C HIS A 72 -3.16 6.76 1.30
N ILE A 73 -4.31 6.43 1.84
CA ILE A 73 -5.39 5.82 1.06
C ILE A 73 -5.82 6.77 -0.06
N LEU A 74 -5.87 6.28 -1.28
CA LEU A 74 -6.36 7.01 -2.44
C LEU A 74 -7.86 6.79 -2.62
N TYR A 75 -8.54 7.88 -2.96
CA TYR A 75 -9.98 7.93 -3.20
C TYR A 75 -10.26 8.41 -4.63
N ASP A 76 -11.36 7.97 -5.19
CA ASP A 76 -11.87 8.48 -6.45
C ASP A 76 -12.52 9.88 -6.29
N GLU A 77 -13.00 10.46 -7.39
CA GLU A 77 -13.65 11.77 -7.41
C GLU A 77 -14.94 11.84 -6.59
N ASN A 78 -15.56 10.69 -6.27
CA ASN A 78 -16.77 10.57 -5.48
C ASN A 78 -16.47 10.32 -3.98
N GLY A 79 -15.19 10.23 -3.61
CA GLY A 79 -14.76 9.95 -2.24
C GLY A 79 -14.77 8.48 -1.86
N HIS A 80 -14.88 7.55 -2.82
CA HIS A 80 -14.78 6.13 -2.57
C HIS A 80 -13.31 5.69 -2.64
N ALA A 81 -12.89 4.89 -1.67
CA ALA A 81 -11.54 4.35 -1.68
C ALA A 81 -11.33 3.39 -2.86
N TYR A 82 -10.18 3.50 -3.53
CA TYR A 82 -9.80 2.46 -4.48
C TYR A 82 -9.60 1.13 -3.77
N SER A 83 -9.89 0.04 -4.47
CA SER A 83 -9.70 -1.31 -3.94
C SER A 83 -8.24 -1.52 -3.48
N PRO A 84 -8.00 -2.18 -2.33
CA PRO A 84 -6.65 -2.58 -1.90
C PRO A 84 -5.91 -3.41 -2.97
N ARG A 85 -6.62 -4.09 -3.86
CA ARG A 85 -6.03 -4.79 -5.02
C ARG A 85 -5.48 -3.86 -6.10
N LYS A 86 -5.81 -2.55 -6.05
CA LYS A 86 -5.28 -1.53 -6.96
C LYS A 86 -4.23 -0.66 -6.28
N GLN A 87 -4.42 -0.33 -5.00
CA GLN A 87 -3.54 0.62 -4.31
C GLN A 87 -2.67 0.00 -3.19
N GLY A 88 -2.93 -1.24 -2.76
CA GLY A 88 -2.28 -1.80 -1.59
C GLY A 88 -2.61 -1.01 -0.33
N ALA A 89 -1.58 -0.62 0.42
CA ALA A 89 -1.70 0.26 1.58
C ALA A 89 -2.03 1.72 1.22
N GLY A 90 -1.88 2.10 -0.04
CA GLY A 90 -2.10 3.46 -0.54
C GLY A 90 -0.87 4.09 -1.18
N LEU A 91 -0.91 5.41 -1.38
CA LEU A 91 0.18 6.20 -1.95
C LEU A 91 1.32 6.35 -0.95
N MET A 92 2.53 6.00 -1.38
CA MET A 92 3.75 6.13 -0.61
C MET A 92 4.02 7.59 -0.19
N SER A 93 4.29 7.80 1.10
CA SER A 93 4.79 9.06 1.64
C SER A 93 6.16 8.83 2.28
N ILE A 94 7.22 9.27 1.60
CA ILE A 94 8.59 9.18 2.11
C ILE A 94 8.76 10.06 3.36
N ALA A 95 8.18 11.26 3.33
CA ALA A 95 8.28 12.20 4.44
C ALA A 95 7.64 11.64 5.71
N ASP A 96 6.45 11.04 5.60
CA ASP A 96 5.79 10.43 6.75
C ASP A 96 6.53 9.19 7.23
N ALA A 97 7.01 8.34 6.34
CA ALA A 97 7.81 7.16 6.70
C ALA A 97 9.10 7.51 7.45
N VAL A 98 9.75 8.61 7.06
CA VAL A 98 10.96 9.07 7.75
C VAL A 98 10.64 9.76 9.08
N ASN A 99 9.55 10.50 9.19
CA ASN A 99 9.25 11.32 10.38
C ASN A 99 8.36 10.65 11.41
N THR A 100 7.66 9.58 11.06
CA THR A 100 6.78 8.89 12.03
C THR A 100 7.51 8.41 13.26
N LYS A 101 6.83 8.50 14.40
CA LYS A 101 7.26 7.92 15.67
C LYS A 101 6.54 6.61 16.00
N GLY A 102 5.59 6.22 15.17
CA GLY A 102 4.84 4.99 15.36
C GLY A 102 4.64 4.22 14.07
N TYR A 103 4.61 2.90 14.18
CA TYR A 103 4.32 2.02 13.06
C TYR A 103 3.61 0.76 13.53
N LEU A 104 3.02 0.04 12.58
CA LEU A 104 2.34 -1.22 12.82
C LEU A 104 3.20 -2.40 12.36
N SER A 105 3.20 -3.48 13.12
CA SER A 105 3.76 -4.75 12.68
C SER A 105 2.78 -5.90 12.92
N VAL A 106 2.97 -6.96 12.16
CA VAL A 106 2.22 -8.21 12.31
C VAL A 106 3.22 -9.32 12.60
N GLU A 107 3.01 -10.04 13.69
CA GLU A 107 3.91 -11.11 14.13
C GLU A 107 4.07 -12.19 13.04
N GLY A 108 5.31 -12.57 12.78
CA GLY A 108 5.65 -13.57 11.77
C GLY A 108 5.52 -13.08 10.32
N GLN A 109 5.17 -11.83 10.09
CA GLN A 109 5.05 -11.25 8.76
C GLN A 109 6.19 -10.29 8.45
N GLN A 110 6.65 -10.28 7.20
CA GLN A 110 7.68 -9.35 6.72
C GLN A 110 7.13 -7.94 6.50
N ARG A 111 5.81 -7.78 6.42
CA ARG A 111 5.10 -6.53 6.16
C ARG A 111 3.90 -6.39 7.07
N PRO A 112 3.41 -5.18 7.35
CA PRO A 112 2.22 -4.94 8.17
C PRO A 112 0.94 -5.30 7.38
N LYS A 113 0.83 -6.57 6.98
CA LYS A 113 -0.26 -7.09 6.17
C LYS A 113 -0.72 -8.44 6.73
N LEU A 114 -2.01 -8.56 6.94
CA LEU A 114 -2.66 -9.81 7.34
C LEU A 114 -3.45 -10.38 6.16
N GLU A 115 -3.20 -11.64 5.85
CA GLU A 115 -4.01 -12.41 4.92
C GLU A 115 -4.89 -13.37 5.74
N LEU A 116 -6.17 -13.03 5.83
CA LEU A 116 -7.13 -13.75 6.70
C LEU A 116 -7.55 -15.10 6.12
N LYS A 117 -7.23 -15.34 4.84
CA LYS A 117 -7.59 -16.56 4.09
C LYS A 117 -9.10 -16.76 3.98
N ASP A 118 -9.48 -17.96 3.57
CA ASP A 118 -10.89 -18.35 3.43
C ASP A 118 -11.52 -18.63 4.79
N ASP A 119 -12.85 -18.43 4.86
CA ASP A 119 -13.70 -18.85 5.98
C ASP A 119 -14.57 -20.05 5.55
N PRO A 120 -14.05 -21.28 5.55
CA PRO A 120 -14.76 -22.44 5.06
C PRO A 120 -16.01 -22.79 5.90
N GLU A 121 -16.03 -22.37 7.16
CA GLU A 121 -17.15 -22.59 8.08
C GLU A 121 -18.18 -21.46 8.01
N LYS A 122 -17.92 -20.42 7.22
CA LYS A 122 -18.78 -19.25 7.03
C LYS A 122 -19.21 -18.59 8.34
N THR A 123 -18.27 -18.47 9.25
CA THR A 123 -18.49 -17.83 10.55
C THR A 123 -18.66 -16.33 10.44
N GLY A 124 -18.06 -15.72 9.39
CA GLY A 124 -18.02 -14.28 9.22
C GLY A 124 -17.15 -13.55 10.26
N VAL A 125 -16.44 -14.31 11.11
CA VAL A 125 -15.63 -13.75 12.21
C VAL A 125 -14.15 -13.90 11.91
N TYR A 126 -13.45 -12.78 11.81
CA TYR A 126 -12.00 -12.73 11.59
C TYR A 126 -11.31 -12.02 12.75
N THR A 127 -10.26 -12.62 13.27
CA THR A 127 -9.43 -12.00 14.31
C THR A 127 -8.16 -11.46 13.70
N MET A 128 -7.95 -10.15 13.83
CA MET A 128 -6.73 -9.48 13.40
C MET A 128 -5.90 -9.09 14.61
N ARG A 129 -4.62 -9.50 14.62
CA ARG A 129 -3.67 -9.13 15.67
C ARG A 129 -2.52 -8.37 15.04
N PHE A 130 -2.22 -7.22 15.59
CA PHE A 130 -1.10 -6.38 15.17
C PHE A 130 -0.51 -5.69 16.41
N THR A 131 0.74 -5.27 16.28
CA THR A 131 1.43 -4.51 17.32
C THR A 131 1.63 -3.08 16.86
N VAL A 132 1.32 -2.14 17.73
CA VAL A 132 1.64 -0.73 17.54
C VAL A 132 2.96 -0.44 18.25
N HIS A 133 3.94 0.06 17.50
CA HIS A 133 5.25 0.44 18.05
C HIS A 133 5.32 1.95 18.22
N ASN A 134 5.87 2.38 19.33
CA ASN A 134 6.26 3.77 19.57
C ASN A 134 7.80 3.83 19.66
N THR A 135 8.42 4.55 18.74
CA THR A 135 9.88 4.74 18.67
C THR A 135 10.32 6.09 19.21
N GLY A 136 9.39 6.90 19.70
CA GLY A 136 9.66 8.19 20.34
C GLY A 136 9.62 8.10 21.85
N ASP A 137 10.01 9.19 22.49
CA ASP A 137 10.05 9.33 23.96
C ASP A 137 8.70 9.81 24.54
N GLU A 138 7.78 10.26 23.67
CA GLU A 138 6.48 10.79 24.06
C GLU A 138 5.38 9.73 23.87
N THR A 139 4.34 9.82 24.69
CA THR A 139 3.13 8.98 24.53
C THR A 139 2.40 9.35 23.23
N LEU A 140 2.12 8.36 22.40
CA LEU A 140 1.34 8.53 21.20
C LEU A 140 -0.12 8.11 21.44
N TYR A 141 -1.05 8.88 20.91
CA TYR A 141 -2.48 8.63 20.97
C TYR A 141 -2.99 8.32 19.55
N TYR A 142 -3.77 7.25 19.41
CA TYR A 142 -4.33 6.82 18.12
C TYR A 142 -5.83 6.72 18.20
N ASN A 143 -6.51 7.22 17.16
CA ASN A 143 -7.90 6.91 16.90
C ASN A 143 -7.93 5.78 15.87
N ILE A 144 -8.52 4.65 16.23
CA ILE A 144 -8.68 3.52 15.32
C ILE A 144 -9.99 3.71 14.55
N LYS A 145 -9.88 3.89 13.23
CA LYS A 145 -11.03 3.89 12.33
C LYS A 145 -10.86 2.72 11.35
N PRO A 146 -11.59 1.61 11.56
CA PRO A 146 -11.59 0.54 10.57
C PRO A 146 -12.32 0.98 9.30
N ILE A 147 -11.79 0.60 8.16
CA ILE A 147 -12.45 0.77 6.86
C ILE A 147 -12.61 -0.63 6.28
N VAL A 148 -13.84 -1.05 6.08
CA VAL A 148 -14.16 -2.35 5.49
C VAL A 148 -14.59 -2.11 4.05
N LEU A 149 -13.87 -2.73 3.14
CA LEU A 149 -14.08 -2.58 1.71
C LEU A 149 -14.47 -3.92 1.09
N THR A 150 -15.44 -3.89 0.19
CA THR A 150 -15.75 -5.01 -0.70
C THR A 150 -15.58 -4.57 -2.15
N ASP A 151 -15.44 -5.52 -3.06
CA ASP A 151 -15.39 -5.18 -4.49
C ASP A 151 -16.77 -4.71 -4.96
N GLY A 152 -16.77 -3.56 -5.60
CA GLY A 152 -17.86 -3.16 -6.46
C GLY A 152 -17.90 -4.02 -7.72
N THR A 153 -19.05 -4.11 -8.36
CA THR A 153 -19.22 -4.80 -9.65
C THR A 153 -19.72 -3.86 -10.72
N THR A 154 -19.22 -4.04 -11.92
CA THR A 154 -19.68 -3.32 -13.11
C THR A 154 -20.09 -4.35 -14.18
N VAL A 155 -21.18 -4.08 -14.88
CA VAL A 155 -21.58 -4.88 -16.02
C VAL A 155 -20.91 -4.31 -17.27
N TYR A 156 -20.10 -5.12 -17.90
CA TYR A 156 -19.49 -4.83 -19.19
C TYR A 156 -20.27 -5.57 -20.30
N GLU A 157 -20.53 -4.89 -21.40
CA GLU A 157 -21.15 -5.47 -22.59
C GLU A 157 -20.14 -5.40 -23.75
N ASN A 158 -19.83 -6.53 -24.35
CA ASN A 158 -18.91 -6.60 -25.48
C ASN A 158 -19.60 -6.25 -26.81
N SER A 159 -18.86 -6.26 -27.91
CA SER A 159 -19.38 -5.98 -29.27
C SER A 159 -20.46 -6.95 -29.73
N ASP A 160 -20.55 -8.11 -29.13
CA ASP A 160 -21.50 -9.17 -29.46
C ASP A 160 -22.75 -9.15 -28.56
N ASN A 161 -22.92 -8.07 -27.76
CA ASN A 161 -23.97 -7.86 -26.76
C ASN A 161 -23.96 -8.90 -25.60
N GLU A 162 -22.85 -9.55 -25.38
CA GLU A 162 -22.69 -10.43 -24.23
C GLU A 162 -22.32 -9.60 -23.00
N LYS A 163 -22.98 -9.88 -21.86
CA LYS A 163 -22.80 -9.16 -20.61
C LYS A 163 -21.93 -9.94 -19.63
N PHE A 164 -20.90 -9.29 -19.14
CA PHE A 164 -19.98 -9.82 -18.14
C PHE A 164 -20.04 -8.96 -16.88
N VAL A 165 -20.00 -9.59 -15.71
CA VAL A 165 -19.85 -8.90 -14.45
C VAL A 165 -18.37 -8.86 -14.11
N THR A 166 -17.82 -7.66 -13.94
CA THR A 166 -16.43 -7.45 -13.56
C THR A 166 -16.35 -6.68 -12.25
N SER A 167 -15.19 -6.68 -11.59
CA SER A 167 -14.95 -5.79 -10.47
C SER A 167 -14.95 -4.34 -10.95
N SER A 168 -15.56 -3.45 -10.18
CA SER A 168 -15.47 -2.01 -10.42
C SER A 168 -14.06 -1.49 -10.08
N GLU A 169 -13.74 -0.27 -10.53
CA GLU A 169 -12.45 0.36 -10.20
C GLU A 169 -12.36 0.73 -8.72
N SER A 170 -13.43 1.23 -8.15
CA SER A 170 -13.51 1.61 -6.75
C SER A 170 -14.13 0.50 -5.91
N ALA A 171 -13.64 0.35 -4.70
CA ALA A 171 -14.26 -0.52 -3.71
C ALA A 171 -15.52 0.13 -3.13
N ILE A 172 -16.39 -0.68 -2.55
CA ILE A 172 -17.54 -0.22 -1.77
C ILE A 172 -17.14 -0.27 -0.30
N GLU A 173 -17.22 0.87 0.39
CA GLU A 173 -17.07 0.92 1.85
C GLU A 173 -18.36 0.39 2.50
N LEU A 174 -18.20 -0.61 3.34
CA LEU A 174 -19.32 -1.18 4.09
C LEU A 174 -19.52 -0.36 5.37
N ALA A 175 -20.77 -0.05 5.64
CA ALA A 175 -21.17 0.73 6.82
C ALA A 175 -21.04 -0.08 8.12
#